data_f15b103be329305e2aca78021c0819f4
#
_entry.id   f15b103be329305e2aca78021c0819f4
#
_cell.length_a   1.000
_cell.length_b   1.000
_cell.length_c   1.000
_cell.angle_alpha   90.00
_cell.angle_beta   90.00
_cell.angle_gamma   90.00
#
_symmetry.space_group_name_H-M   'P 1'
#
loop_
_entity.id
_entity.type
_entity.pdbx_description
1 polymer ?
#
loop_
_entity_poly.entity_id
_entity_poly.type
_entity_poly.pdbx_seq_one_letter_code
_entity_poly.pdbx_strand_id
1 'polypeptide(L)'
;MRIKDWTPLYFFGYSLVTIGARTFYKKHQAVGIENIPKDKPVLFAANHQNAFMDPVVIGIKLNKPLYYMVRADIFKKPAMARLLWSINMMPIYRQRDGGNTVKKNEAVFDKCFDLLHANKPILIFAEGNQGKQKKLRPLQKGVFRIGLGAAAKYKEDDVNIIPVGLYYSDTVNMGAKMLINFGKPMKINDYLEAHEKDDGSTLNKMKAELSSRMSNLMVDIQNAEYYDAIHAALFDFDDEINQYEKIKGNKIIDEFNCQKRFITKAENWIKKNPNEANEWKESSEQLTSLLKTLELKSWLLRKEKHNTVLPILMLIMGFPLHLYGVINNYLPYKLPALFVEKKVKDIHFHSSIKMAMGVILFWMFWGVQMMLVAIFTDHYIWLYYFGSLMVSAVFSYHYWITTLKTKGKLKYNKLAKNRDKRFLKLKAAYSAIETVLTKIYR
;
A
#
# COMPACT_ATOMS: atom_id res chain seq x y z
N MET A 1 6.34 23.06 15.64
CA MET A 1 7.34 22.06 15.17
C MET A 1 8.67 22.77 15.01
N ARG A 2 9.72 22.38 15.72
CA ARG A 2 11.02 23.05 15.62
C ARG A 2 11.69 22.69 14.29
N ILE A 3 12.06 23.71 13.49
CA ILE A 3 12.72 23.61 12.16
C ILE A 3 14.01 22.74 12.21
N LYS A 4 14.60 22.53 13.41
CA LYS A 4 15.81 21.71 13.61
C LYS A 4 15.67 20.22 13.20
N ASP A 5 14.46 19.70 13.04
CA ASP A 5 14.22 18.30 12.68
C ASP A 5 14.19 18.07 11.17
N TRP A 6 14.17 19.16 10.40
CA TRP A 6 14.18 19.14 8.95
C TRP A 6 15.59 19.52 8.45
N THR A 7 16.43 18.53 8.16
CA THR A 7 17.63 18.79 7.39
C THR A 7 17.28 19.15 5.94
N PRO A 8 18.07 19.97 5.22
CA PRO A 8 17.81 20.28 3.81
C PRO A 8 17.63 19.01 2.95
N LEU A 9 18.45 17.99 3.21
CA LEU A 9 18.35 16.70 2.50
C LEU A 9 17.03 15.97 2.81
N TYR A 10 16.61 15.94 4.09
CA TYR A 10 15.33 15.34 4.48
C TYR A 10 14.16 16.10 3.86
N PHE A 11 14.17 17.42 3.90
CA PHE A 11 13.13 18.27 3.30
C PHE A 11 13.02 18.05 1.80
N PHE A 12 14.15 18.05 1.09
CA PHE A 12 14.17 17.78 -0.36
C PHE A 12 13.63 16.38 -0.68
N GLY A 13 14.13 15.35 0.00
CA GLY A 13 13.65 13.98 -0.16
C GLY A 13 12.15 13.85 0.16
N TYR A 14 11.69 14.45 1.26
CA TYR A 14 10.27 14.48 1.63
C TYR A 14 9.39 15.12 0.55
N SER A 15 9.84 16.25 -0.02
CA SER A 15 9.11 16.95 -1.08
C SER A 15 8.99 16.09 -2.33
N LEU A 16 10.10 15.49 -2.78
CA LEU A 16 10.11 14.59 -3.95
C LEU A 16 9.19 13.37 -3.76
N VAL A 17 9.30 12.67 -2.63
CA VAL A 17 8.46 11.49 -2.38
C VAL A 17 6.99 11.87 -2.16
N THR A 18 6.71 13.08 -1.65
CA THR A 18 5.33 13.58 -1.51
C THR A 18 4.69 13.79 -2.89
N ILE A 19 5.40 14.43 -3.82
CA ILE A 19 4.94 14.60 -5.20
C ILE A 19 4.74 13.22 -5.85
N GLY A 20 5.74 12.33 -5.72
CA GLY A 20 5.67 10.98 -6.27
C GLY A 20 4.48 10.20 -5.75
N ALA A 21 4.25 10.16 -4.45
CA ALA A 21 3.16 9.41 -3.85
C ALA A 21 1.78 9.99 -4.22
N ARG A 22 1.63 11.32 -4.26
CA ARG A 22 0.38 11.97 -4.71
C ARG A 22 0.06 11.70 -6.17
N THR A 23 1.08 11.55 -7.01
CA THR A 23 0.92 11.19 -8.42
C THR A 23 0.66 9.69 -8.59
N PHE A 24 1.30 8.85 -7.76
CA PHE A 24 1.20 7.40 -7.85
C PHE A 24 -0.17 6.87 -7.41
N TYR A 25 -0.76 7.44 -6.34
CA TYR A 25 -2.06 7.03 -5.82
C TYR A 25 -3.17 7.93 -6.34
N LYS A 26 -4.19 7.34 -7.00
CA LYS A 26 -5.37 8.05 -7.48
C LYS A 26 -6.17 8.71 -6.35
N LYS A 27 -6.25 8.03 -5.21
CA LYS A 27 -6.90 8.51 -3.99
C LYS A 27 -6.09 8.07 -2.78
N HIS A 28 -5.98 8.96 -1.82
CA HIS A 28 -5.33 8.67 -0.56
C HIS A 28 -6.07 9.34 0.60
N GLN A 29 -6.35 8.58 1.66
CA GLN A 29 -7.06 9.04 2.83
C GLN A 29 -6.30 8.64 4.10
N ALA A 30 -6.37 9.45 5.13
CA ALA A 30 -5.96 9.08 6.48
C ALA A 30 -7.12 9.36 7.43
N VAL A 31 -7.34 8.49 8.38
CA VAL A 31 -8.39 8.60 9.40
C VAL A 31 -7.79 8.29 10.78
N GLY A 32 -8.38 8.83 11.83
CA GLY A 32 -7.91 8.64 13.20
C GLY A 32 -6.65 9.45 13.54
N ILE A 33 -6.28 10.47 12.76
CA ILE A 33 -5.14 11.36 13.07
C ILE A 33 -5.35 12.06 14.42
N GLU A 34 -6.59 12.33 14.77
CA GLU A 34 -7.02 12.90 16.05
C GLU A 34 -6.71 12.01 17.26
N ASN A 35 -6.50 10.72 17.04
CA ASN A 35 -6.10 9.78 18.09
C ASN A 35 -4.63 9.93 18.51
N ILE A 36 -3.82 10.64 17.73
CA ILE A 36 -2.38 10.79 17.99
C ILE A 36 -2.20 11.85 19.08
N PRO A 37 -1.67 11.49 20.26
CA PRO A 37 -1.44 12.44 21.34
C PRO A 37 -0.53 13.59 20.90
N LYS A 38 -0.88 14.81 21.27
CA LYS A 38 -0.03 15.98 21.07
C LYS A 38 1.00 16.03 22.20
N ASP A 39 2.23 16.37 21.84
CA ASP A 39 3.32 16.62 22.79
C ASP A 39 3.61 15.46 23.78
N LYS A 40 3.36 14.21 23.33
CA LYS A 40 3.69 12.99 24.07
C LYS A 40 4.58 12.07 23.22
N PRO A 41 5.41 11.23 23.86
CA PRO A 41 6.18 10.19 23.17
C PRO A 41 5.27 9.23 22.40
N VAL A 42 5.51 9.08 21.10
CA VAL A 42 4.71 8.22 20.24
C VAL A 42 5.58 7.23 19.47
N LEU A 43 5.22 5.95 19.60
CA LEU A 43 5.75 4.85 18.82
C LEU A 43 4.65 4.31 17.90
N PHE A 44 4.75 4.56 16.60
CA PHE A 44 3.81 4.02 15.61
C PHE A 44 4.14 2.55 15.32
N ALA A 45 3.16 1.67 15.49
CA ALA A 45 3.25 0.25 15.16
C ALA A 45 2.37 -0.06 13.94
N ALA A 46 2.98 -0.29 12.78
CA ALA A 46 2.27 -0.48 11.51
C ALA A 46 2.39 -1.90 10.98
N ASN A 47 1.40 -2.35 10.18
CA ASN A 47 1.53 -3.51 9.32
C ASN A 47 2.41 -3.19 8.09
N HIS A 48 2.98 -4.22 7.43
CA HIS A 48 3.97 -4.03 6.37
C HIS A 48 3.64 -4.84 5.12
N GLN A 49 3.13 -4.17 4.09
CA GLN A 49 2.68 -4.79 2.84
C GLN A 49 3.40 -4.26 1.60
N ASN A 50 3.99 -3.06 1.65
CA ASN A 50 4.48 -2.36 0.46
C ASN A 50 5.84 -1.67 0.68
N ALA A 51 6.81 -2.43 1.16
CA ALA A 51 8.21 -2.02 1.31
C ALA A 51 8.41 -0.53 1.67
N PHE A 52 9.12 0.24 0.82
CA PHE A 52 9.38 1.66 1.07
C PHE A 52 8.16 2.57 0.93
N MET A 53 7.05 2.11 0.32
CA MET A 53 5.84 2.93 0.24
C MET A 53 5.18 3.10 1.61
N ASP A 54 5.20 2.07 2.45
CA ASP A 54 4.55 2.10 3.75
C ASP A 54 5.07 3.23 4.66
N PRO A 55 6.39 3.37 4.91
CA PRO A 55 6.91 4.47 5.70
C PRO A 55 6.69 5.84 5.05
N VAL A 56 6.81 5.91 3.72
CA VAL A 56 6.61 7.15 2.95
C VAL A 56 5.20 7.69 3.13
N VAL A 57 4.17 6.86 2.94
CA VAL A 57 2.77 7.32 3.00
C VAL A 57 2.36 7.74 4.41
N ILE A 58 2.89 7.07 5.46
CA ILE A 58 2.66 7.48 6.84
C ILE A 58 3.32 8.84 7.10
N GLY A 59 4.59 9.01 6.73
CA GLY A 59 5.34 10.24 6.94
C GLY A 59 4.70 11.45 6.24
N ILE A 60 4.26 11.29 5.01
CA ILE A 60 3.58 12.34 4.24
C ILE A 60 2.29 12.81 4.94
N LYS A 61 1.53 11.88 5.53
CA LYS A 61 0.24 12.21 6.17
C LYS A 61 0.41 12.88 7.52
N LEU A 62 1.43 12.53 8.26
CA LEU A 62 1.70 13.14 9.57
C LEU A 62 2.31 14.53 9.46
N ASN A 63 2.91 14.87 8.31
CA ASN A 63 3.63 16.13 8.11
C ASN A 63 4.62 16.44 9.25
N LYS A 64 5.27 15.40 9.77
CA LYS A 64 6.27 15.46 10.84
C LYS A 64 7.45 14.56 10.48
N PRO A 65 8.70 14.95 10.80
CA PRO A 65 9.84 14.06 10.68
C PRO A 65 9.63 12.83 11.57
N LEU A 66 9.71 11.66 10.96
CA LEU A 66 9.66 10.38 11.66
C LEU A 66 11.06 9.78 11.72
N TYR A 67 11.31 9.02 12.78
CA TYR A 67 12.45 8.11 12.86
C TYR A 67 11.97 6.71 12.49
N TYR A 68 12.67 6.08 11.56
CA TYR A 68 12.26 4.81 10.97
C TYR A 68 13.15 3.68 11.44
N MET A 69 12.56 2.62 12.00
CA MET A 69 13.28 1.39 12.28
C MET A 69 13.37 0.54 11.03
N VAL A 70 14.57 0.34 10.51
CA VAL A 70 14.80 -0.40 9.27
C VAL A 70 15.84 -1.51 9.45
N ARG A 71 15.85 -2.50 8.57
CA ARG A 71 16.73 -3.67 8.65
C ARG A 71 18.21 -3.27 8.70
N ALA A 72 18.96 -3.82 9.64
CA ALA A 72 20.37 -3.50 9.85
C ALA A 72 21.30 -3.88 8.68
N ASP A 73 20.89 -4.86 7.86
CA ASP A 73 21.67 -5.32 6.71
C ASP A 73 21.89 -4.26 5.63
N ILE A 74 21.04 -3.23 5.55
CA ILE A 74 21.23 -2.12 4.60
C ILE A 74 22.28 -1.11 5.07
N PHE A 75 22.68 -1.13 6.36
CA PHE A 75 23.70 -0.25 6.94
C PHE A 75 25.14 -0.77 6.77
N LYS A 76 25.36 -1.90 6.10
CA LYS A 76 26.70 -2.53 5.98
C LYS A 76 27.74 -1.64 5.32
N LYS A 77 27.35 -0.79 4.35
CA LYS A 77 28.26 0.12 3.66
C LYS A 77 28.31 1.48 4.39
N PRO A 78 29.49 2.00 4.80
CA PRO A 78 29.59 3.24 5.58
C PRO A 78 28.93 4.46 4.92
N ALA A 79 29.04 4.62 3.61
CA ALA A 79 28.41 5.71 2.89
C ALA A 79 26.87 5.61 2.94
N MET A 80 26.32 4.39 2.76
CA MET A 80 24.90 4.15 2.89
C MET A 80 24.41 4.36 4.32
N ALA A 81 25.16 3.90 5.32
CA ALA A 81 24.82 4.12 6.71
C ALA A 81 24.72 5.62 7.03
N ARG A 82 25.70 6.43 6.61
CA ARG A 82 25.66 7.90 6.77
C ARG A 82 24.43 8.53 6.13
N LEU A 83 24.10 8.13 4.90
CA LEU A 83 22.90 8.61 4.19
C LEU A 83 21.62 8.23 4.96
N LEU A 84 21.48 6.97 5.38
CA LEU A 84 20.29 6.48 6.09
C LEU A 84 20.11 7.20 7.44
N TRP A 85 21.20 7.41 8.21
CA TRP A 85 21.15 8.19 9.44
C TRP A 85 20.73 9.65 9.20
N SER A 86 21.17 10.27 8.11
CA SER A 86 20.81 11.67 7.79
C SER A 86 19.33 11.86 7.41
N ILE A 87 18.63 10.78 7.10
CA ILE A 87 17.19 10.75 6.81
C ILE A 87 16.38 10.01 7.90
N ASN A 88 16.90 10.03 9.14
CA ASN A 88 16.26 9.51 10.34
C ASN A 88 15.97 8.00 10.32
N MET A 89 16.74 7.22 9.57
CA MET A 89 16.64 5.75 9.59
C MET A 89 17.62 5.15 10.59
N MET A 90 17.14 4.20 11.40
CA MET A 90 17.91 3.51 12.44
C MET A 90 17.89 2.00 12.19
N PRO A 91 19.02 1.30 12.42
CA PRO A 91 19.09 -0.14 12.20
C PRO A 91 18.32 -0.91 13.28
N ILE A 92 17.63 -1.98 12.91
CA ILE A 92 17.15 -3.02 13.82
C ILE A 92 17.71 -4.37 13.41
N TYR A 93 18.34 -5.07 14.35
CA TYR A 93 18.96 -6.38 14.14
C TYR A 93 17.96 -7.48 14.47
N ARG A 94 17.70 -8.38 13.51
CA ARG A 94 16.80 -9.51 13.68
C ARG A 94 17.60 -10.77 14.04
N GLN A 95 16.99 -11.73 14.74
CA GLN A 95 17.67 -12.98 15.11
C GLN A 95 18.35 -13.67 13.94
N ARG A 96 17.72 -13.67 12.76
CA ARG A 96 18.27 -14.25 11.52
C ARG A 96 19.45 -13.48 10.92
N ASP A 97 19.75 -12.27 11.40
CA ASP A 97 20.87 -11.47 10.90
C ASP A 97 22.23 -11.94 11.51
N GLY A 98 22.19 -12.88 12.46
CA GLY A 98 23.34 -13.53 13.09
C GLY A 98 24.11 -12.67 14.10
N GLY A 99 24.96 -13.30 14.89
CA GLY A 99 25.76 -12.64 15.92
C GLY A 99 24.95 -12.24 17.16
N ASN A 100 25.57 -11.46 18.07
CA ASN A 100 24.90 -10.98 19.28
C ASN A 100 23.94 -9.82 18.96
N THR A 101 22.77 -10.17 18.40
CA THR A 101 21.73 -9.21 18.01
C THR A 101 21.09 -8.52 19.21
N VAL A 102 21.08 -9.17 20.37
CA VAL A 102 20.53 -8.61 21.62
C VAL A 102 21.36 -7.39 22.02
N LYS A 103 22.67 -7.56 22.23
CA LYS A 103 23.60 -6.48 22.62
C LYS A 103 23.63 -5.33 21.60
N LYS A 104 23.56 -5.66 20.29
CA LYS A 104 23.50 -4.63 19.24
C LYS A 104 22.20 -3.82 19.28
N ASN A 105 21.09 -4.47 19.59
CA ASN A 105 19.79 -3.78 19.72
C ASN A 105 19.71 -2.95 21.01
N GLU A 106 20.38 -3.29 22.09
CA GLU A 106 20.40 -2.50 23.32
C GLU A 106 20.81 -1.04 23.04
N ALA A 107 21.94 -0.82 22.37
CA ALA A 107 22.40 0.52 22.01
C ALA A 107 21.44 1.28 21.08
N VAL A 108 20.73 0.56 20.22
CA VAL A 108 19.71 1.17 19.34
C VAL A 108 18.45 1.50 20.14
N PHE A 109 18.05 0.65 21.07
CA PHE A 109 16.88 0.88 21.93
C PHE A 109 17.11 2.05 22.87
N ASP A 110 18.30 2.17 23.48
CA ASP A 110 18.65 3.34 24.28
C ASP A 110 18.48 4.64 23.50
N LYS A 111 18.93 4.67 22.25
CA LYS A 111 18.69 5.81 21.37
C LYS A 111 17.22 6.05 21.08
N CYS A 112 16.42 4.99 20.92
CA CYS A 112 14.96 5.10 20.76
C CYS A 112 14.32 5.70 22.02
N PHE A 113 14.78 5.32 23.22
CA PHE A 113 14.27 5.87 24.48
C PHE A 113 14.53 7.38 24.56
N ASP A 114 15.74 7.83 24.25
CA ASP A 114 16.10 9.24 24.23
C ASP A 114 15.31 10.05 23.17
N LEU A 115 15.06 9.45 22.00
CA LEU A 115 14.23 10.07 20.97
C LEU A 115 12.78 10.21 21.42
N LEU A 116 12.20 9.19 22.04
CA LEU A 116 10.84 9.24 22.57
C LEU A 116 10.72 10.30 23.68
N HIS A 117 11.67 10.36 24.61
CA HIS A 117 11.74 11.41 25.64
C HIS A 117 11.81 12.82 25.02
N ALA A 118 12.53 12.98 23.91
CA ALA A 118 12.59 14.24 23.17
C ALA A 118 11.33 14.48 22.28
N ASN A 119 10.24 13.72 22.46
CA ASN A 119 9.02 13.77 21.68
C ASN A 119 9.25 13.59 20.16
N LYS A 120 10.27 12.78 19.77
CA LYS A 120 10.53 12.42 18.39
C LYS A 120 9.78 11.12 18.06
N PRO A 121 8.80 11.17 17.15
CA PRO A 121 8.01 9.97 16.84
C PRO A 121 8.81 8.92 16.09
N ILE A 122 8.66 7.67 16.50
CA ILE A 122 9.32 6.52 15.89
C ILE A 122 8.29 5.66 15.16
N LEU A 123 8.62 5.17 13.98
CA LEU A 123 7.82 4.20 13.22
C LEU A 123 8.53 2.86 13.18
N ILE A 124 7.82 1.82 13.59
CA ILE A 124 8.24 0.43 13.48
C ILE A 124 7.18 -0.41 12.78
N PHE A 125 7.61 -1.29 11.89
CA PHE A 125 6.75 -2.31 11.33
C PHE A 125 6.76 -3.53 12.25
N ALA A 126 5.70 -3.64 13.05
CA ALA A 126 5.64 -4.58 14.17
C ALA A 126 5.71 -6.07 13.76
N GLU A 127 5.44 -6.39 12.50
CA GLU A 127 5.54 -7.73 11.93
C GLU A 127 6.98 -8.16 11.59
N GLY A 128 7.93 -7.24 11.51
CA GLY A 128 9.36 -7.49 11.27
C GLY A 128 9.75 -7.88 9.83
N ASN A 129 8.81 -8.13 8.95
CA ASN A 129 9.01 -8.36 7.51
C ASN A 129 7.74 -8.02 6.70
N GLN A 130 7.82 -8.03 5.36
CA GLN A 130 6.67 -7.80 4.49
C GLN A 130 5.88 -9.10 4.24
N GLY A 131 4.57 -8.98 3.96
CA GLY A 131 3.70 -10.09 3.59
C GLY A 131 2.85 -9.80 2.35
N LYS A 132 2.65 -10.83 1.51
CA LYS A 132 1.83 -10.74 0.29
C LYS A 132 0.34 -10.79 0.58
N GLN A 133 -0.05 -11.45 1.64
CA GLN A 133 -1.44 -11.65 2.00
C GLN A 133 -1.99 -10.46 2.78
N LYS A 134 -3.27 -10.18 2.61
CA LYS A 134 -4.04 -9.28 3.47
C LYS A 134 -4.35 -9.99 4.79
N LYS A 135 -3.31 -10.23 5.58
CA LYS A 135 -3.37 -10.94 6.86
C LYS A 135 -2.34 -10.35 7.81
N LEU A 136 -2.74 -10.08 9.04
CA LEU A 136 -1.82 -9.67 10.09
C LEU A 136 -0.95 -10.86 10.50
N ARG A 137 0.35 -10.66 10.44
CA ARG A 137 1.33 -11.66 10.87
C ARG A 137 1.70 -11.50 12.34
N PRO A 138 2.29 -12.51 12.96
CA PRO A 138 2.68 -12.44 14.36
C PRO A 138 3.61 -11.24 14.64
N LEU A 139 3.24 -10.43 15.63
CA LEU A 139 4.02 -9.26 16.01
C LEU A 139 5.31 -9.65 16.72
N GLN A 140 6.36 -8.86 16.47
CA GLN A 140 7.68 -9.02 17.12
C GLN A 140 7.72 -8.26 18.44
N LYS A 141 8.52 -8.74 19.41
CA LYS A 141 8.63 -8.14 20.74
C LYS A 141 9.34 -6.78 20.77
N GLY A 142 10.02 -6.39 19.70
CA GLY A 142 10.83 -5.15 19.64
C GLY A 142 10.05 -3.87 19.93
N VAL A 143 8.81 -3.77 19.42
CA VAL A 143 7.95 -2.60 19.66
C VAL A 143 7.62 -2.41 21.14
N PHE A 144 7.34 -3.51 21.85
CA PHE A 144 7.01 -3.46 23.27
C PHE A 144 8.25 -3.15 24.11
N ARG A 145 9.40 -3.76 23.80
CA ARG A 145 10.67 -3.48 24.50
C ARG A 145 11.10 -2.04 24.37
N ILE A 146 10.92 -1.42 23.21
CA ILE A 146 11.19 0.00 23.03
C ILE A 146 10.22 0.84 23.88
N GLY A 147 8.93 0.55 23.84
CA GLY A 147 7.94 1.29 24.63
C GLY A 147 8.16 1.17 26.14
N LEU A 148 8.28 -0.06 26.64
CA LEU A 148 8.50 -0.35 28.08
C LEU A 148 9.84 0.21 28.56
N GLY A 149 10.92 0.05 27.80
CA GLY A 149 12.24 0.59 28.16
C GLY A 149 12.24 2.11 28.22
N ALA A 150 11.58 2.79 27.30
CA ALA A 150 11.45 4.25 27.34
C ALA A 150 10.65 4.71 28.57
N ALA A 151 9.51 4.08 28.85
CA ALA A 151 8.67 4.41 30.00
C ALA A 151 9.35 4.08 31.35
N ALA A 152 10.16 3.02 31.41
CA ALA A 152 10.93 2.68 32.60
C ALA A 152 12.12 3.64 32.84
N LYS A 153 12.79 4.08 31.76
CA LYS A 153 13.93 5.02 31.84
C LYS A 153 13.49 6.43 32.17
N TYR A 154 12.37 6.88 31.59
CA TYR A 154 11.82 8.23 31.76
C TYR A 154 10.40 8.11 32.32
N LYS A 155 10.30 7.91 33.64
CA LYS A 155 9.04 7.59 34.36
C LYS A 155 7.95 8.67 34.24
N GLU A 156 8.35 9.92 34.01
CA GLU A 156 7.47 11.07 33.80
C GLU A 156 6.81 11.09 32.41
N ASP A 157 7.34 10.33 31.47
CA ASP A 157 6.83 10.29 30.11
C ASP A 157 5.62 9.37 29.99
N ASP A 158 4.54 9.87 29.40
CA ASP A 158 3.36 9.06 29.03
C ASP A 158 3.58 8.46 27.62
N VAL A 159 4.31 7.34 27.56
CA VAL A 159 4.69 6.68 26.30
C VAL A 159 3.49 5.97 25.69
N ASN A 160 3.23 6.22 24.40
CA ASN A 160 2.08 5.68 23.68
C ASN A 160 2.49 4.88 22.46
N ILE A 161 1.97 3.67 22.31
CA ILE A 161 2.00 2.93 21.04
C ILE A 161 0.71 3.24 20.28
N ILE A 162 0.85 3.75 19.03
CA ILE A 162 -0.27 3.99 18.13
C ILE A 162 -0.31 2.86 17.08
N PRO A 163 -1.32 1.99 17.12
CA PRO A 163 -1.51 0.99 16.07
C PRO A 163 -1.90 1.69 14.76
N VAL A 164 -1.25 1.29 13.66
CA VAL A 164 -1.52 1.85 12.33
C VAL A 164 -1.84 0.72 11.35
N GLY A 165 -2.99 0.84 10.70
CA GLY A 165 -3.42 -0.06 9.63
C GLY A 165 -3.23 0.59 8.26
N LEU A 166 -2.47 -0.07 7.39
CA LEU A 166 -2.31 0.32 5.99
C LEU A 166 -3.18 -0.57 5.09
N TYR A 167 -3.90 0.07 4.18
CA TYR A 167 -4.70 -0.59 3.17
C TYR A 167 -4.39 -0.02 1.79
N TYR A 168 -4.19 -0.92 0.82
CA TYR A 168 -4.01 -0.62 -0.60
C TYR A 168 -4.99 -1.43 -1.43
N SER A 169 -5.63 -0.78 -2.42
CA SER A 169 -6.40 -1.52 -3.42
C SER A 169 -5.48 -2.33 -4.36
N ASP A 170 -4.28 -1.83 -4.62
CA ASP A 170 -3.20 -2.50 -5.37
C ASP A 170 -1.85 -2.02 -4.81
N THR A 171 -0.95 -2.95 -4.50
CA THR A 171 0.38 -2.65 -3.95
C THR A 171 1.45 -2.43 -5.02
N VAL A 172 1.16 -2.70 -6.30
CA VAL A 172 2.16 -2.74 -7.37
C VAL A 172 1.96 -1.65 -8.41
N ASN A 173 0.69 -1.35 -8.75
CA ASN A 173 0.36 -0.52 -9.89
C ASN A 173 0.00 0.92 -9.49
N MET A 174 0.38 1.86 -10.34
CA MET A 174 -0.04 3.26 -10.25
C MET A 174 -1.56 3.37 -10.41
N GLY A 175 -2.16 4.37 -9.77
CA GLY A 175 -3.60 4.62 -9.80
C GLY A 175 -4.38 3.86 -8.71
N ALA A 176 -3.70 3.18 -7.79
CA ALA A 176 -4.31 2.53 -6.64
C ALA A 176 -4.91 3.54 -5.64
N LYS A 177 -5.78 3.02 -4.76
CA LYS A 177 -6.31 3.73 -3.59
C LYS A 177 -5.47 3.33 -2.37
N MET A 178 -5.26 4.26 -1.44
CA MET A 178 -4.50 4.04 -0.22
C MET A 178 -5.21 4.67 0.97
N LEU A 179 -5.34 3.90 2.07
CA LEU A 179 -5.91 4.35 3.34
C LEU A 179 -4.91 4.08 4.46
N ILE A 180 -4.78 5.03 5.36
CA ILE A 180 -4.06 4.89 6.62
C ILE A 180 -5.04 5.08 7.76
N ASN A 181 -5.14 4.07 8.63
CA ASN A 181 -5.97 4.09 9.82
C ASN A 181 -5.08 4.22 11.06
N PHE A 182 -5.19 5.34 11.80
CA PHE A 182 -4.54 5.51 13.10
C PHE A 182 -5.52 5.11 14.21
N GLY A 183 -5.17 4.06 14.95
CA GLY A 183 -5.99 3.57 16.06
C GLY A 183 -5.81 4.37 17.33
N LYS A 184 -6.63 4.03 18.34
CA LYS A 184 -6.51 4.62 19.68
C LYS A 184 -5.18 4.26 20.32
N PRO A 185 -4.55 5.16 21.09
CA PRO A 185 -3.27 4.91 21.75
C PRO A 185 -3.37 3.75 22.74
N MET A 186 -2.30 2.98 22.83
CA MET A 186 -2.05 2.01 23.87
C MET A 186 -1.01 2.62 24.81
N LYS A 187 -1.43 3.00 26.01
CA LYS A 187 -0.55 3.60 27.01
C LYS A 187 0.37 2.55 27.60
N ILE A 188 1.66 2.77 27.50
CA ILE A 188 2.65 1.79 27.93
C ILE A 188 2.83 1.79 29.44
N ASN A 189 2.67 2.94 30.06
CA ASN A 189 2.81 3.09 31.50
C ASN A 189 1.82 2.18 32.29
N ASP A 190 0.66 1.87 31.71
CA ASP A 190 -0.34 0.97 32.31
C ASP A 190 0.16 -0.49 32.45
N TYR A 191 1.29 -0.84 31.82
CA TYR A 191 1.88 -2.20 31.84
C TYR A 191 3.16 -2.30 32.66
N LEU A 192 3.73 -1.19 33.15
CA LEU A 192 5.04 -1.19 33.83
C LEU A 192 5.03 -2.07 35.07
N GLU A 193 4.05 -1.91 35.95
CA GLU A 193 3.96 -2.69 37.20
C GLU A 193 3.81 -4.21 36.91
N ALA A 194 3.00 -4.56 35.91
CA ALA A 194 2.82 -5.95 35.51
C ALA A 194 4.10 -6.52 34.86
N HIS A 195 4.84 -5.69 34.12
CA HIS A 195 6.09 -6.06 33.48
C HIS A 195 7.21 -6.32 34.51
N GLU A 196 7.30 -5.53 35.56
CA GLU A 196 8.25 -5.76 36.65
C GLU A 196 7.96 -7.09 37.38
N LYS A 197 6.70 -7.51 37.48
CA LYS A 197 6.29 -8.77 38.12
C LYS A 197 6.52 -9.97 37.20
N ASP A 198 6.16 -9.88 35.92
CA ASP A 198 6.28 -10.96 34.92
C ASP A 198 6.42 -10.37 33.51
N ASP A 199 7.66 -10.29 33.01
CA ASP A 199 7.98 -9.84 31.65
C ASP A 199 7.29 -10.67 30.57
N GLY A 200 7.32 -12.00 30.71
CA GLY A 200 6.84 -12.93 29.68
C GLY A 200 5.33 -12.82 29.45
N SER A 201 4.57 -12.86 30.55
CA SER A 201 3.09 -12.76 30.53
C SER A 201 2.65 -11.39 30.02
N THR A 202 3.29 -10.32 30.53
CA THR A 202 2.96 -8.95 30.13
C THR A 202 3.20 -8.70 28.64
N LEU A 203 4.34 -9.13 28.11
CA LEU A 203 4.64 -9.01 26.68
C LEU A 203 3.63 -9.79 25.81
N ASN A 204 3.19 -10.97 26.26
CA ASN A 204 2.16 -11.73 25.53
C ASN A 204 0.80 -11.03 25.56
N LYS A 205 0.40 -10.45 26.69
CA LYS A 205 -0.82 -9.65 26.83
C LYS A 205 -0.79 -8.42 25.92
N MET A 206 0.30 -7.66 25.95
CA MET A 206 0.51 -6.49 25.09
C MET A 206 0.47 -6.88 23.61
N LYS A 207 1.11 -8.00 23.24
CA LYS A 207 1.11 -8.54 21.89
C LYS A 207 -0.30 -8.90 21.41
N ALA A 208 -1.08 -9.60 22.23
CA ALA A 208 -2.46 -9.97 21.90
C ALA A 208 -3.33 -8.73 21.70
N GLU A 209 -3.21 -7.74 22.59
CA GLU A 209 -3.94 -6.49 22.53
C GLU A 209 -3.58 -5.68 21.29
N LEU A 210 -2.29 -5.45 21.01
CA LEU A 210 -1.85 -4.71 19.82
C LEU A 210 -2.26 -5.44 18.54
N SER A 211 -2.18 -6.78 18.51
CA SER A 211 -2.63 -7.58 17.35
C SER A 211 -4.12 -7.37 17.09
N SER A 212 -4.96 -7.42 18.13
CA SER A 212 -6.40 -7.18 18.01
C SER A 212 -6.69 -5.77 17.49
N ARG A 213 -6.02 -4.75 18.05
CA ARG A 213 -6.18 -3.37 17.61
C ARG A 213 -5.75 -3.17 16.16
N MET A 214 -4.62 -3.77 15.73
CA MET A 214 -4.12 -3.66 14.35
C MET A 214 -5.00 -4.42 13.35
N SER A 215 -5.47 -5.62 13.67
CA SER A 215 -6.43 -6.39 12.85
C SER A 215 -7.70 -5.59 12.56
N ASN A 216 -8.16 -4.79 13.53
CA ASN A 216 -9.31 -3.92 13.35
C ASN A 216 -9.05 -2.73 12.40
N LEU A 217 -7.80 -2.34 12.19
CA LEU A 217 -7.42 -1.21 11.35
C LEU A 217 -7.01 -1.58 9.93
N MET A 218 -6.97 -2.87 9.60
CA MET A 218 -6.58 -3.37 8.28
C MET A 218 -7.62 -4.36 7.72
N VAL A 219 -7.56 -4.63 6.44
CA VAL A 219 -8.24 -5.78 5.85
C VAL A 219 -7.45 -7.02 6.24
N ASP A 220 -8.06 -7.88 7.04
CA ASP A 220 -7.40 -9.02 7.69
C ASP A 220 -8.21 -10.31 7.46
N ILE A 221 -7.74 -11.16 6.56
CA ILE A 221 -8.37 -12.43 6.21
C ILE A 221 -7.64 -13.54 6.98
N GLN A 222 -8.23 -14.01 8.06
CA GLN A 222 -7.61 -15.00 8.94
C GLN A 222 -7.80 -16.44 8.46
N ASN A 223 -8.87 -16.72 7.73
CA ASN A 223 -9.16 -18.05 7.19
C ASN A 223 -8.15 -18.43 6.11
N ALA A 224 -7.20 -19.30 6.43
CA ALA A 224 -6.13 -19.70 5.52
C ALA A 224 -6.62 -20.59 4.38
N GLU A 225 -7.61 -21.46 4.66
CA GLU A 225 -8.12 -22.42 3.68
C GLU A 225 -8.92 -21.77 2.55
N TYR A 226 -9.72 -20.74 2.88
CA TYR A 226 -10.57 -20.01 1.95
C TYR A 226 -10.02 -18.62 1.64
N TYR A 227 -8.74 -18.36 1.96
CA TYR A 227 -8.12 -17.05 1.75
C TYR A 227 -8.27 -16.56 0.30
N ASP A 228 -7.92 -17.40 -0.67
CA ASP A 228 -7.92 -17.03 -2.08
C ASP A 228 -9.34 -16.79 -2.60
N ALA A 229 -10.36 -17.54 -2.14
CA ALA A 229 -11.75 -17.33 -2.51
C ALA A 229 -12.30 -16.02 -1.94
N ILE A 230 -12.06 -15.73 -0.65
CA ILE A 230 -12.46 -14.47 -0.01
C ILE A 230 -11.74 -13.30 -0.68
N HIS A 231 -10.43 -13.44 -0.92
CA HIS A 231 -9.62 -12.41 -1.56
C HIS A 231 -10.08 -12.12 -3.00
N ALA A 232 -10.34 -13.16 -3.80
CA ALA A 232 -10.88 -13.02 -5.15
C ALA A 232 -12.23 -12.32 -5.15
N ALA A 233 -13.15 -12.68 -4.23
CA ALA A 233 -14.43 -12.01 -4.10
C ALA A 233 -14.29 -10.51 -3.83
N LEU A 234 -13.38 -10.09 -2.96
CA LEU A 234 -13.12 -8.68 -2.66
C LEU A 234 -12.62 -7.87 -3.87
N PHE A 235 -11.99 -8.52 -4.85
CA PHE A 235 -11.45 -7.86 -6.05
C PHE A 235 -12.35 -7.97 -7.26
N ASP A 236 -12.92 -9.15 -7.47
CA ASP A 236 -13.66 -9.46 -8.69
C ASP A 236 -15.14 -9.11 -8.57
N PHE A 237 -15.65 -8.95 -7.35
CA PHE A 237 -17.05 -8.65 -7.04
C PHE A 237 -17.20 -7.43 -6.11
N ASP A 238 -16.26 -6.49 -6.17
CA ASP A 238 -16.26 -5.30 -5.32
C ASP A 238 -17.52 -4.42 -5.53
N ASP A 239 -18.03 -4.27 -6.75
CA ASP A 239 -19.25 -3.51 -7.02
C ASP A 239 -20.49 -4.21 -6.46
N GLU A 240 -20.60 -5.54 -6.60
CA GLU A 240 -21.68 -6.35 -6.08
C GLU A 240 -21.71 -6.31 -4.54
N ILE A 241 -20.56 -6.48 -3.91
CA ILE A 241 -20.38 -6.39 -2.45
C ILE A 241 -20.79 -4.98 -1.96
N ASN A 242 -20.37 -3.94 -2.66
CA ASN A 242 -20.73 -2.55 -2.34
C ASN A 242 -22.24 -2.29 -2.47
N GLN A 243 -22.91 -2.92 -3.44
CA GLN A 243 -24.37 -2.85 -3.60
C GLN A 243 -25.12 -3.52 -2.44
N TYR A 244 -24.70 -4.73 -2.04
CA TYR A 244 -25.28 -5.43 -0.88
C TYR A 244 -25.11 -4.62 0.41
N GLU A 245 -23.96 -3.99 0.60
CA GLU A 245 -23.67 -3.15 1.77
C GLU A 245 -24.26 -1.74 1.66
N LYS A 246 -24.97 -1.41 0.57
CA LYS A 246 -25.65 -0.12 0.32
C LYS A 246 -24.73 1.09 0.49
N ILE A 247 -23.49 0.96 0.02
CA ILE A 247 -22.51 2.06 0.12
C ILE A 247 -22.91 3.19 -0.82
N LYS A 248 -23.22 4.35 -0.25
CA LYS A 248 -23.61 5.56 -1.00
C LYS A 248 -22.45 6.54 -1.21
N GLY A 249 -21.26 6.24 -0.73
CA GLY A 249 -20.12 7.15 -0.73
C GLY A 249 -19.00 6.73 -1.68
N ASN A 250 -18.10 7.67 -1.94
CA ASN A 250 -16.88 7.45 -2.73
C ASN A 250 -15.62 7.60 -1.85
N LYS A 251 -15.78 7.41 -0.53
CA LYS A 251 -14.69 7.48 0.43
C LYS A 251 -14.02 6.10 0.54
N ILE A 252 -12.69 6.10 0.64
CA ILE A 252 -11.93 4.84 0.76
C ILE A 252 -12.27 4.11 2.05
N ILE A 253 -12.56 4.85 3.13
CA ILE A 253 -12.93 4.26 4.41
C ILE A 253 -14.24 3.48 4.34
N ASP A 254 -15.20 3.90 3.51
CA ASP A 254 -16.47 3.19 3.35
C ASP A 254 -16.25 1.85 2.64
N GLU A 255 -15.43 1.85 1.56
CA GLU A 255 -15.03 0.63 0.85
C GLU A 255 -14.25 -0.32 1.78
N PHE A 256 -13.34 0.21 2.58
CA PHE A 256 -12.57 -0.54 3.57
C PHE A 256 -13.48 -1.21 4.61
N ASN A 257 -14.40 -0.47 5.18
CA ASN A 257 -15.36 -1.00 6.16
C ASN A 257 -16.28 -2.07 5.55
N CYS A 258 -16.68 -1.87 4.28
CA CYS A 258 -17.44 -2.85 3.52
C CYS A 258 -16.67 -4.17 3.39
N GLN A 259 -15.42 -4.12 2.96
CA GLN A 259 -14.58 -5.30 2.84
C GLN A 259 -14.45 -6.06 4.17
N LYS A 260 -14.29 -5.34 5.29
CA LYS A 260 -14.25 -5.96 6.61
C LYS A 260 -15.55 -6.65 6.97
N ARG A 261 -16.71 -6.01 6.76
CA ARG A 261 -18.02 -6.63 7.03
C ARG A 261 -18.23 -7.87 6.15
N PHE A 262 -17.87 -7.78 4.87
CA PHE A 262 -17.95 -8.94 3.98
C PHE A 262 -17.10 -10.12 4.48
N ILE A 263 -15.83 -9.89 4.89
CA ILE A 263 -14.97 -10.94 5.43
C ILE A 263 -15.64 -11.64 6.61
N THR A 264 -16.15 -10.85 7.57
CA THR A 264 -16.81 -11.40 8.74
C THR A 264 -18.05 -12.24 8.37
N LYS A 265 -18.87 -11.76 7.43
CA LYS A 265 -20.04 -12.50 6.94
C LYS A 265 -19.62 -13.77 6.21
N ALA A 266 -18.63 -13.70 5.34
CA ALA A 266 -18.13 -14.83 4.58
C ALA A 266 -17.54 -15.91 5.49
N GLU A 267 -16.70 -15.54 6.47
CA GLU A 267 -16.14 -16.50 7.44
C GLU A 267 -17.21 -17.17 8.30
N ASN A 268 -18.25 -16.43 8.69
CA ASN A 268 -19.39 -17.00 9.43
C ASN A 268 -20.23 -17.94 8.55
N TRP A 269 -20.42 -17.58 7.28
CA TRP A 269 -21.17 -18.41 6.33
C TRP A 269 -20.42 -19.71 6.00
N ILE A 270 -19.09 -19.63 5.79
CA ILE A 270 -18.22 -20.80 5.57
C ILE A 270 -18.35 -21.81 6.71
N LYS A 271 -18.34 -21.35 7.96
CA LYS A 271 -18.49 -22.22 9.14
C LYS A 271 -19.82 -22.97 9.16
N LYS A 272 -20.89 -22.36 8.65
CA LYS A 272 -22.24 -22.94 8.64
C LYS A 272 -22.50 -23.83 7.40
N ASN A 273 -21.79 -23.61 6.31
CA ASN A 273 -22.04 -24.23 5.01
C ASN A 273 -20.74 -24.81 4.38
N PRO A 274 -20.06 -25.75 5.02
CA PRO A 274 -18.75 -26.22 4.60
C PRO A 274 -18.72 -26.82 3.17
N ASN A 275 -19.78 -27.54 2.76
CA ASN A 275 -19.85 -28.14 1.42
C ASN A 275 -19.94 -27.05 0.33
N GLU A 276 -20.85 -26.09 0.50
CA GLU A 276 -21.00 -24.99 -0.45
C GLU A 276 -19.77 -24.05 -0.45
N ALA A 277 -19.07 -23.94 0.67
CA ALA A 277 -17.82 -23.21 0.75
C ALA A 277 -16.70 -23.86 -0.09
N ASN A 278 -16.64 -25.19 -0.15
CA ASN A 278 -15.72 -25.90 -1.04
C ASN A 278 -16.07 -25.65 -2.52
N GLU A 279 -17.35 -25.71 -2.88
CA GLU A 279 -17.79 -25.36 -4.25
C GLU A 279 -17.45 -23.92 -4.63
N TRP A 280 -17.58 -22.99 -3.67
CA TRP A 280 -17.14 -21.59 -3.86
C TRP A 280 -15.64 -21.49 -4.10
N LYS A 281 -14.82 -22.20 -3.32
CA LYS A 281 -13.37 -22.24 -3.48
C LYS A 281 -12.99 -22.75 -4.86
N GLU A 282 -13.54 -23.88 -5.32
CA GLU A 282 -13.30 -24.44 -6.65
C GLU A 282 -13.72 -23.48 -7.76
N SER A 283 -14.89 -22.85 -7.64
CA SER A 283 -15.38 -21.86 -8.60
C SER A 283 -14.48 -20.63 -8.67
N SER A 284 -13.92 -20.21 -7.52
CA SER A 284 -12.98 -19.07 -7.45
C SER A 284 -11.63 -19.39 -8.10
N GLU A 285 -11.11 -20.58 -7.90
CA GLU A 285 -9.89 -21.06 -8.55
C GLU A 285 -10.10 -21.17 -10.07
N GLN A 286 -11.24 -21.72 -10.51
CA GLN A 286 -11.60 -21.82 -11.92
C GLN A 286 -11.75 -20.45 -12.55
N LEU A 287 -12.44 -19.50 -11.91
CA LEU A 287 -12.60 -18.13 -12.35
C LEU A 287 -11.23 -17.46 -12.58
N THR A 288 -10.37 -17.53 -11.57
CA THR A 288 -9.03 -16.92 -11.61
C THR A 288 -8.17 -17.50 -12.74
N SER A 289 -8.17 -18.82 -12.90
CA SER A 289 -7.43 -19.53 -13.96
C SER A 289 -7.95 -19.15 -15.36
N LEU A 290 -9.27 -19.11 -15.54
CA LEU A 290 -9.88 -18.77 -16.83
C LEU A 290 -9.72 -17.28 -17.17
N LEU A 291 -9.83 -16.36 -16.20
CA LEU A 291 -9.54 -14.94 -16.40
C LEU A 291 -8.11 -14.73 -16.90
N LYS A 292 -7.14 -15.43 -16.29
CA LYS A 292 -5.74 -15.40 -16.72
C LYS A 292 -5.53 -16.00 -18.11
N THR A 293 -6.08 -17.18 -18.39
CA THR A 293 -5.96 -17.88 -19.67
C THR A 293 -6.60 -17.10 -20.83
N LEU A 294 -7.76 -16.52 -20.57
CA LEU A 294 -8.45 -15.69 -21.54
C LEU A 294 -7.97 -14.23 -21.53
N GLU A 295 -7.02 -13.86 -20.68
CA GLU A 295 -6.54 -12.48 -20.49
C GLU A 295 -7.68 -11.46 -20.38
N LEU A 296 -8.73 -11.83 -19.65
CA LEU A 296 -9.86 -10.98 -19.36
C LEU A 296 -9.76 -10.43 -17.93
N LYS A 297 -10.52 -9.40 -17.63
CA LYS A 297 -10.71 -8.86 -16.28
C LYS A 297 -12.15 -9.10 -15.85
N SER A 298 -12.37 -9.40 -14.58
CA SER A 298 -13.67 -9.75 -13.99
C SER A 298 -14.76 -8.71 -14.26
N TRP A 299 -14.44 -7.42 -14.20
CA TRP A 299 -15.40 -6.34 -14.46
C TRP A 299 -16.10 -6.43 -15.84
N LEU A 300 -15.50 -7.16 -16.80
CA LEU A 300 -16.12 -7.42 -18.10
C LEU A 300 -17.30 -8.39 -17.99
N LEU A 301 -17.35 -9.23 -16.97
CA LEU A 301 -18.42 -10.23 -16.79
C LEU A 301 -19.73 -9.62 -16.29
N ARG A 302 -19.70 -8.41 -15.75
CA ARG A 302 -20.86 -7.67 -15.21
C ARG A 302 -21.87 -7.25 -16.27
N LYS A 303 -21.52 -7.31 -17.55
CA LYS A 303 -22.40 -6.95 -18.69
C LYS A 303 -22.32 -8.00 -19.77
N GLU A 304 -23.45 -8.27 -20.39
CA GLU A 304 -23.50 -9.23 -21.49
C GLU A 304 -22.82 -8.73 -22.77
N LYS A 305 -22.83 -7.42 -22.99
CA LYS A 305 -22.22 -6.77 -24.17
C LYS A 305 -21.63 -5.43 -23.80
N HIS A 306 -20.47 -5.13 -24.34
CA HIS A 306 -19.77 -3.87 -24.13
C HIS A 306 -19.84 -2.97 -25.36
N ASN A 307 -20.18 -1.70 -25.12
CA ASN A 307 -20.04 -0.68 -26.17
C ASN A 307 -18.55 -0.42 -26.43
N THR A 308 -18.14 -0.56 -27.69
CA THR A 308 -16.74 -0.34 -28.12
C THR A 308 -16.61 0.80 -29.11
N VAL A 309 -17.72 1.30 -29.69
CA VAL A 309 -17.70 2.35 -30.72
C VAL A 309 -17.19 3.66 -30.13
N LEU A 310 -17.83 4.16 -29.07
CA LEU A 310 -17.45 5.43 -28.44
C LEU A 310 -15.99 5.42 -27.93
N PRO A 311 -15.50 4.40 -27.20
CA PRO A 311 -14.09 4.33 -26.83
C PRO A 311 -13.13 4.32 -28.02
N ILE A 312 -13.47 3.64 -29.13
CA ILE A 312 -12.64 3.63 -30.34
C ILE A 312 -12.56 5.03 -30.95
N LEU A 313 -13.72 5.72 -31.09
CA LEU A 313 -13.72 7.10 -31.58
C LEU A 313 -12.87 8.04 -30.71
N MET A 314 -13.00 7.92 -29.39
CA MET A 314 -12.14 8.69 -28.45
C MET A 314 -10.64 8.38 -28.63
N LEU A 315 -10.29 7.12 -28.90
CA LEU A 315 -8.90 6.73 -29.15
C LEU A 315 -8.41 7.31 -30.48
N ILE A 316 -9.22 7.30 -31.54
CA ILE A 316 -8.85 7.90 -32.83
C ILE A 316 -8.62 9.42 -32.67
N MET A 317 -9.56 10.12 -32.05
CA MET A 317 -9.46 11.58 -31.84
C MET A 317 -8.30 11.97 -30.91
N GLY A 318 -8.04 11.19 -29.87
CA GLY A 318 -6.99 11.45 -28.91
C GLY A 318 -5.58 11.02 -29.36
N PHE A 319 -5.47 10.28 -30.49
CA PHE A 319 -4.21 9.72 -30.97
C PHE A 319 -3.10 10.76 -31.16
N PRO A 320 -3.33 11.94 -31.80
CA PRO A 320 -2.26 12.93 -32.00
C PRO A 320 -1.66 13.43 -30.69
N LEU A 321 -2.50 13.73 -29.68
CA LEU A 321 -2.04 14.17 -28.37
C LEU A 321 -1.32 13.04 -27.61
N HIS A 322 -1.81 11.79 -27.75
CA HIS A 322 -1.14 10.62 -27.19
C HIS A 322 0.25 10.41 -27.84
N LEU A 323 0.37 10.54 -29.15
CA LEU A 323 1.63 10.40 -29.87
C LEU A 323 2.65 11.44 -29.37
N TYR A 324 2.23 12.71 -29.26
CA TYR A 324 3.04 13.78 -28.66
C TYR A 324 3.49 13.42 -27.25
N GLY A 325 2.56 12.96 -26.41
CA GLY A 325 2.87 12.57 -25.03
C GLY A 325 3.81 11.36 -24.93
N VAL A 326 3.66 10.39 -25.84
CA VAL A 326 4.58 9.22 -25.89
C VAL A 326 5.97 9.65 -26.29
N ILE A 327 6.14 10.46 -27.35
CA ILE A 327 7.46 10.93 -27.79
C ILE A 327 8.21 11.59 -26.64
N ASN A 328 7.53 12.43 -25.86
CA ASN A 328 8.16 13.23 -24.83
C ASN A 328 8.32 12.51 -23.47
N ASN A 329 7.45 11.55 -23.15
CA ASN A 329 7.37 10.96 -21.79
C ASN A 329 7.61 9.45 -21.75
N TYR A 330 7.83 8.77 -22.87
CA TYR A 330 7.95 7.30 -22.90
C TYR A 330 9.10 6.77 -22.06
N LEU A 331 10.31 7.36 -22.24
CA LEU A 331 11.49 6.89 -21.55
C LEU A 331 11.38 6.99 -20.02
N PRO A 332 11.08 8.14 -19.43
CA PRO A 332 10.97 8.27 -17.98
C PRO A 332 9.85 7.39 -17.39
N TYR A 333 8.81 7.07 -18.16
CA TYR A 333 7.75 6.15 -17.74
C TYR A 333 8.15 4.67 -17.87
N LYS A 334 8.79 4.28 -18.97
CA LYS A 334 9.06 2.87 -19.27
C LYS A 334 10.31 2.33 -18.57
N LEU A 335 11.35 3.13 -18.42
CA LEU A 335 12.61 2.71 -17.81
C LEU A 335 12.45 2.16 -16.39
N PRO A 336 11.69 2.80 -15.48
CA PRO A 336 11.45 2.25 -14.13
C PRO A 336 10.76 0.89 -14.17
N ALA A 337 9.78 0.72 -15.05
CA ALA A 337 9.05 -0.54 -15.19
C ALA A 337 9.97 -1.67 -15.67
N LEU A 338 10.75 -1.41 -16.72
CA LEU A 338 11.74 -2.38 -17.26
C LEU A 338 12.82 -2.73 -16.23
N PHE A 339 13.31 -1.75 -15.48
CA PHE A 339 14.31 -1.99 -14.44
C PHE A 339 13.75 -2.92 -13.36
N VAL A 340 12.55 -2.64 -12.87
CA VAL A 340 11.91 -3.42 -11.82
C VAL A 340 11.63 -4.85 -12.30
N GLU A 341 11.07 -5.03 -13.50
CA GLU A 341 10.77 -6.33 -14.07
C GLU A 341 12.03 -7.20 -14.22
N LYS A 342 13.16 -6.61 -14.63
CA LYS A 342 14.40 -7.35 -14.89
C LYS A 342 15.31 -7.52 -13.68
N LYS A 343 15.31 -6.57 -12.74
CA LYS A 343 16.33 -6.48 -11.67
C LYS A 343 15.78 -6.67 -10.26
N VAL A 344 14.48 -6.54 -10.04
CA VAL A 344 13.90 -6.59 -8.70
C VAL A 344 13.03 -7.83 -8.54
N LYS A 345 13.56 -8.84 -7.84
CA LYS A 345 12.87 -10.12 -7.64
C LYS A 345 11.67 -10.00 -6.68
N ASP A 346 11.77 -9.14 -5.67
CA ASP A 346 10.73 -9.00 -4.65
C ASP A 346 9.69 -7.95 -5.08
N ILE A 347 8.47 -8.42 -5.33
CA ILE A 347 7.35 -7.62 -5.82
C ILE A 347 6.98 -6.46 -4.89
N HIS A 348 7.23 -6.58 -3.58
CA HIS A 348 6.91 -5.52 -2.61
C HIS A 348 7.70 -4.22 -2.85
N PHE A 349 8.84 -4.30 -3.52
CA PHE A 349 9.65 -3.13 -3.87
C PHE A 349 9.28 -2.51 -5.22
N HIS A 350 8.41 -3.17 -6.00
CA HIS A 350 8.10 -2.74 -7.37
C HIS A 350 7.52 -1.33 -7.43
N SER A 351 6.49 -1.03 -6.63
CA SER A 351 5.84 0.28 -6.62
C SER A 351 6.78 1.39 -6.16
N SER A 352 7.50 1.16 -5.06
CA SER A 352 8.39 2.17 -4.47
C SER A 352 9.56 2.51 -5.37
N ILE A 353 10.17 1.50 -6.02
CA ILE A 353 11.27 1.72 -6.97
C ILE A 353 10.74 2.39 -8.24
N LYS A 354 9.60 1.95 -8.78
CA LYS A 354 8.96 2.62 -9.93
C LYS A 354 8.68 4.09 -9.63
N MET A 355 8.13 4.39 -8.46
CA MET A 355 7.85 5.75 -8.04
C MET A 355 9.13 6.58 -7.90
N ALA A 356 10.11 6.10 -7.14
CA ALA A 356 11.35 6.85 -6.89
C ALA A 356 12.14 7.11 -8.18
N MET A 357 12.34 6.07 -9.00
CA MET A 357 12.98 6.23 -10.30
C MET A 357 12.17 7.11 -11.23
N GLY A 358 10.84 6.96 -11.26
CA GLY A 358 9.96 7.77 -12.08
C GLY A 358 10.11 9.26 -11.77
N VAL A 359 10.02 9.63 -10.48
CA VAL A 359 10.20 11.03 -10.07
C VAL A 359 11.54 11.59 -10.57
N ILE A 360 12.65 10.87 -10.35
CA ILE A 360 13.98 11.32 -10.78
C ILE A 360 14.05 11.43 -12.31
N LEU A 361 13.63 10.39 -13.03
CA LEU A 361 13.75 10.35 -14.48
C LEU A 361 12.85 11.38 -15.16
N PHE A 362 11.63 11.61 -14.70
CA PHE A 362 10.76 12.65 -15.26
C PHE A 362 11.40 14.03 -15.12
N TRP A 363 11.93 14.38 -13.94
CA TRP A 363 12.61 15.67 -13.75
C TRP A 363 13.87 15.79 -14.60
N MET A 364 14.67 14.74 -14.74
CA MET A 364 15.86 14.74 -15.59
C MET A 364 15.49 14.93 -17.07
N PHE A 365 14.58 14.13 -17.60
CA PHE A 365 14.19 14.18 -19.01
C PHE A 365 13.49 15.50 -19.36
N TRP A 366 12.57 15.97 -18.52
CA TRP A 366 11.93 17.28 -18.72
C TRP A 366 12.94 18.42 -18.63
N GLY A 367 13.88 18.36 -17.69
CA GLY A 367 14.93 19.36 -17.56
C GLY A 367 15.80 19.46 -18.82
N VAL A 368 16.23 18.33 -19.36
CA VAL A 368 17.00 18.30 -20.62
C VAL A 368 16.17 18.82 -21.79
N GLN A 369 14.92 18.43 -21.92
CA GLN A 369 14.03 18.88 -22.98
C GLN A 369 13.75 20.39 -22.89
N MET A 370 13.49 20.91 -21.69
CA MET A 370 13.31 22.35 -21.46
C MET A 370 14.57 23.15 -21.81
N MET A 371 15.76 22.65 -21.44
CA MET A 371 17.03 23.29 -21.77
C MET A 371 17.24 23.34 -23.28
N LEU A 372 16.96 22.25 -24.01
CA LEU A 372 17.04 22.24 -25.47
C LEU A 372 16.09 23.28 -26.10
N VAL A 373 14.81 23.30 -25.65
CA VAL A 373 13.83 24.26 -26.15
C VAL A 373 14.33 25.73 -25.87
N ALA A 374 14.86 26.00 -24.66
CA ALA A 374 15.34 27.30 -24.30
C ALA A 374 16.56 27.78 -25.13
N ILE A 375 17.37 26.83 -25.63
CA ILE A 375 18.52 27.17 -26.52
C ILE A 375 18.05 27.54 -27.93
N PHE A 376 17.00 26.90 -28.44
CA PHE A 376 16.55 27.05 -29.83
C PHE A 376 15.34 27.97 -29.99
N THR A 377 14.81 28.54 -28.89
CA THR A 377 13.62 29.40 -28.93
C THR A 377 13.82 30.64 -28.07
N ASP A 378 13.20 31.75 -28.50
CA ASP A 378 13.19 32.99 -27.75
C ASP A 378 12.14 33.01 -26.65
N HIS A 379 12.39 33.84 -25.60
CA HIS A 379 11.45 34.17 -24.53
C HIS A 379 10.99 32.93 -23.67
N TYR A 380 9.76 32.94 -23.21
CA TYR A 380 9.22 31.99 -22.23
C TYR A 380 8.60 30.74 -22.87
N ILE A 381 8.92 30.39 -24.12
CA ILE A 381 8.35 29.24 -24.84
C ILE A 381 8.60 27.92 -24.07
N TRP A 382 9.74 27.79 -23.41
CA TRP A 382 10.07 26.63 -22.57
C TRP A 382 9.09 26.40 -21.42
N LEU A 383 8.44 27.47 -20.88
CA LEU A 383 7.40 27.34 -19.84
C LEU A 383 6.13 26.72 -20.41
N TYR A 384 5.67 27.18 -21.58
CA TYR A 384 4.51 26.57 -22.25
C TYR A 384 4.80 25.12 -22.64
N TYR A 385 6.02 24.85 -23.09
CA TYR A 385 6.46 23.50 -23.38
C TYR A 385 6.42 22.61 -22.13
N PHE A 386 6.93 23.09 -20.99
CA PHE A 386 6.86 22.38 -19.72
C PHE A 386 5.41 22.06 -19.31
N GLY A 387 4.50 23.00 -19.42
CA GLY A 387 3.08 22.78 -19.18
C GLY A 387 2.51 21.69 -20.09
N SER A 388 2.89 21.70 -21.37
CA SER A 388 2.45 20.68 -22.34
C SER A 388 2.99 19.29 -22.02
N LEU A 389 4.21 19.16 -21.48
CA LEU A 389 4.80 17.88 -21.04
C LEU A 389 3.97 17.25 -19.92
N MET A 390 3.59 18.04 -18.90
CA MET A 390 2.77 17.55 -17.79
C MET A 390 1.40 17.07 -18.26
N VAL A 391 0.71 17.89 -19.04
CA VAL A 391 -0.64 17.58 -19.55
C VAL A 391 -0.60 16.33 -20.43
N SER A 392 0.35 16.26 -21.36
CA SER A 392 0.48 15.11 -22.28
C SER A 392 0.90 13.83 -21.57
N ALA A 393 1.70 13.89 -20.49
CA ALA A 393 2.05 12.73 -19.68
C ALA A 393 0.79 12.11 -19.04
N VAL A 394 -0.02 12.94 -18.37
CA VAL A 394 -1.27 12.49 -17.73
C VAL A 394 -2.26 11.99 -18.77
N PHE A 395 -2.44 12.71 -19.88
CA PHE A 395 -3.30 12.31 -20.98
C PHE A 395 -2.89 10.95 -21.55
N SER A 396 -1.60 10.75 -21.85
CA SER A 396 -1.08 9.51 -22.44
C SER A 396 -1.26 8.32 -21.50
N TYR A 397 -1.13 8.51 -20.19
CA TYR A 397 -1.44 7.47 -19.21
C TYR A 397 -2.93 7.05 -19.27
N HIS A 398 -3.86 8.01 -19.26
CA HIS A 398 -5.30 7.70 -19.36
C HIS A 398 -5.68 7.11 -20.71
N TYR A 399 -5.09 7.59 -21.79
CA TYR A 399 -5.25 7.04 -23.13
C TYR A 399 -4.83 5.56 -23.16
N TRP A 400 -3.67 5.22 -22.60
CA TRP A 400 -3.21 3.84 -22.51
C TRP A 400 -4.15 2.95 -21.72
N ILE A 401 -4.65 3.41 -20.58
CA ILE A 401 -5.65 2.67 -19.79
C ILE A 401 -6.94 2.46 -20.60
N THR A 402 -7.40 3.48 -21.33
CA THR A 402 -8.58 3.37 -22.20
C THR A 402 -8.35 2.36 -23.32
N THR A 403 -7.16 2.34 -23.93
CA THR A 403 -6.76 1.34 -24.93
C THR A 403 -6.83 -0.08 -24.37
N LEU A 404 -6.26 -0.33 -23.19
CA LEU A 404 -6.31 -1.65 -22.55
C LEU A 404 -7.75 -2.08 -22.25
N LYS A 405 -8.58 -1.18 -21.71
CA LYS A 405 -10.00 -1.45 -21.44
C LYS A 405 -10.77 -1.74 -22.72
N THR A 406 -10.52 -1.00 -23.80
CA THR A 406 -11.17 -1.18 -25.11
C THR A 406 -10.78 -2.51 -25.74
N LYS A 407 -9.49 -2.88 -25.70
CA LYS A 407 -9.01 -4.20 -26.12
C LYS A 407 -9.71 -5.33 -25.34
N GLY A 408 -9.84 -5.19 -24.02
CA GLY A 408 -10.57 -6.15 -23.20
C GLY A 408 -12.03 -6.30 -23.61
N LYS A 409 -12.75 -5.18 -23.85
CA LYS A 409 -14.14 -5.17 -24.33
C LYS A 409 -14.31 -5.85 -25.69
N LEU A 410 -13.42 -5.55 -26.64
CA LEU A 410 -13.42 -6.17 -27.96
C LEU A 410 -13.21 -7.69 -27.87
N LYS A 411 -12.22 -8.12 -27.06
CA LYS A 411 -11.92 -9.55 -26.83
C LYS A 411 -13.12 -10.26 -26.21
N TYR A 412 -13.71 -9.67 -25.17
CA TYR A 412 -14.92 -10.19 -24.51
C TYR A 412 -16.08 -10.38 -25.52
N ASN A 413 -16.43 -9.33 -26.28
CA ASN A 413 -17.51 -9.37 -27.26
C ASN A 413 -17.24 -10.45 -28.33
N LYS A 414 -15.99 -10.63 -28.79
CA LYS A 414 -15.58 -11.68 -29.73
C LYS A 414 -15.80 -13.07 -29.17
N LEU A 415 -15.34 -13.33 -27.92
CA LEU A 415 -15.49 -14.63 -27.26
C LEU A 415 -16.97 -14.97 -27.03
N ALA A 416 -17.76 -13.98 -26.61
CA ALA A 416 -19.21 -14.14 -26.44
C ALA A 416 -19.91 -14.49 -27.74
N LYS A 417 -19.60 -13.77 -28.85
CA LYS A 417 -20.16 -14.02 -30.19
C LYS A 417 -19.82 -15.43 -30.69
N ASN A 418 -18.58 -15.87 -30.50
CA ASN A 418 -18.08 -17.16 -30.98
C ASN A 418 -18.50 -18.34 -30.06
N ARG A 419 -19.20 -18.10 -28.96
CA ARG A 419 -19.57 -19.13 -27.96
C ARG A 419 -18.40 -20.01 -27.55
N ASP A 420 -17.21 -19.38 -27.29
CA ASP A 420 -15.99 -20.11 -26.86
C ASP A 420 -16.31 -20.95 -25.61
N LYS A 421 -15.97 -22.24 -25.61
CA LYS A 421 -16.27 -23.15 -24.52
C LYS A 421 -15.63 -22.72 -23.19
N ARG A 422 -14.45 -22.14 -23.23
CA ARG A 422 -13.74 -21.65 -22.03
C ARG A 422 -14.41 -20.39 -21.48
N PHE A 423 -14.92 -19.53 -22.38
CA PHE A 423 -15.69 -18.35 -22.00
C PHE A 423 -17.02 -18.71 -21.35
N LEU A 424 -17.70 -19.75 -21.84
CA LEU A 424 -18.94 -20.26 -21.21
C LEU A 424 -18.66 -20.81 -19.81
N LYS A 425 -17.57 -21.57 -19.64
CA LYS A 425 -17.11 -22.02 -18.30
C LYS A 425 -16.78 -20.86 -17.38
N LEU A 426 -16.13 -19.81 -17.91
CA LEU A 426 -15.83 -18.58 -17.16
C LEU A 426 -17.10 -17.90 -16.65
N LYS A 427 -18.14 -17.75 -17.50
CA LYS A 427 -19.43 -17.19 -17.09
C LYS A 427 -20.13 -18.06 -16.04
N ALA A 428 -20.09 -19.36 -16.18
CA ALA A 428 -20.67 -20.30 -15.20
C ALA A 428 -20.00 -20.17 -13.84
N ALA A 429 -18.66 -20.14 -13.80
CA ALA A 429 -17.90 -19.94 -12.54
C ALA A 429 -18.22 -18.57 -11.88
N TYR A 430 -18.33 -17.50 -12.70
CA TYR A 430 -18.71 -16.17 -12.20
C TYR A 430 -20.12 -16.19 -11.57
N SER A 431 -21.11 -16.77 -12.27
CA SER A 431 -22.49 -16.86 -11.78
C SER A 431 -22.63 -17.74 -10.53
N ALA A 432 -21.84 -18.81 -10.42
CA ALA A 432 -21.80 -19.63 -9.21
C ALA A 432 -21.37 -18.80 -7.99
N ILE A 433 -20.33 -17.97 -8.15
CA ILE A 433 -19.85 -17.09 -7.06
C ILE A 433 -20.90 -16.00 -6.74
N GLU A 434 -21.57 -15.39 -7.73
CA GLU A 434 -22.68 -14.46 -7.47
C GLU A 434 -23.80 -15.09 -6.63
N THR A 435 -24.10 -16.36 -6.89
CA THR A 435 -25.08 -17.11 -6.11
C THR A 435 -24.63 -17.27 -4.65
N VAL A 436 -23.36 -17.60 -4.43
CA VAL A 436 -22.79 -17.69 -3.09
C VAL A 436 -22.82 -16.34 -2.39
N LEU A 437 -22.44 -15.25 -3.06
CA LEU A 437 -22.52 -13.91 -2.48
C LEU A 437 -23.96 -13.58 -2.04
N THR A 438 -24.95 -13.92 -2.86
CA THR A 438 -26.37 -13.75 -2.48
C THR A 438 -26.72 -14.50 -1.21
N LYS A 439 -26.20 -15.74 -1.03
CA LYS A 439 -26.41 -16.55 0.19
C LYS A 439 -25.71 -15.97 1.42
N ILE A 440 -24.51 -15.42 1.27
CA ILE A 440 -23.75 -14.75 2.34
C ILE A 440 -24.51 -13.51 2.87
N TYR A 441 -25.28 -12.85 2.01
CA TYR A 441 -26.02 -11.63 2.37
C TYR A 441 -27.49 -11.86 2.76
N ARG A 442 -28.00 -13.07 2.59
CA ARG A 442 -29.31 -13.50 3.12
C ARG A 442 -29.21 -13.97 4.56
#